data_a234e0259a58a0984664b1403b6ecb8d
#
_entry.id   a234e0259a58a0984664b1403b6ecb8d
#
_cell.length_a   1.000
_cell.length_b   1.000
_cell.length_c   1.000
_cell.angle_alpha   90.00
_cell.angle_beta   90.00
_cell.angle_gamma   90.00
#
_symmetry.space_group_name_H-M   'P 1'
#
loop_
_entity.id
_entity.type
_entity.pdbx_description
1 polymer ?
#
loop_
_entity_poly.entity_id
_entity_poly.type
_entity_poly.pdbx_seq_one_letter_code
_entity_poly.pdbx_strand_id
1 'polypeptide(L)'
;DEVSGFASACGAGYRLTVKGARVSDYLGLFSLPVRRKGSMLLLVRPTEQPVEDPPELPRDCCVSWKPSRSRFSENHELRPYRPGDSLNTVHWKLSVKTGALTVREPQEPIRQTAGISLTLFGSDAVADAVLGQLLWLGNCLLDNGLELEIRAAADCGTVVRHAASREALLKIIDDLLCMAAPESDVLPEPGQAQ
;
A
#
# COMPACT_ATOMS: atom_id res chain seq x y z
N ASP A 1 -0.27 -33.47 -16.07
CA ASP A 1 0.77 -32.69 -15.36
C ASP A 1 0.13 -32.01 -14.17
N GLU A 2 0.08 -32.73 -13.04
CA GLU A 2 -0.43 -32.22 -11.79
C GLU A 2 0.58 -31.25 -11.20
N VAL A 3 0.28 -29.97 -11.27
CA VAL A 3 0.81 -29.01 -10.33
C VAL A 3 0.03 -29.24 -9.05
N SER A 4 0.58 -30.04 -8.15
CA SER A 4 0.03 -30.19 -6.80
C SER A 4 0.05 -28.81 -6.16
N GLY A 5 -1.15 -28.20 -6.02
CA GLY A 5 -1.32 -26.90 -5.41
C GLY A 5 -1.00 -27.00 -3.93
N PHE A 6 0.09 -26.38 -3.53
CA PHE A 6 0.34 -26.10 -2.12
C PHE A 6 -0.56 -24.94 -1.73
N ALA A 7 -1.63 -25.19 -1.02
CA ALA A 7 -2.34 -24.16 -0.28
C ALA A 7 -1.50 -23.82 0.95
N SER A 8 -0.56 -22.88 0.80
CA SER A 8 0.03 -22.25 1.96
C SER A 8 -1.00 -21.26 2.50
N ALA A 9 -1.39 -21.43 3.74
CA ALA A 9 -2.30 -20.50 4.43
C ALA A 9 -1.60 -19.20 4.82
N CYS A 10 -0.29 -19.11 4.63
CA CYS A 10 0.53 -17.97 5.00
C CYS A 10 0.92 -17.14 3.76
N GLY A 11 0.82 -15.81 3.86
CA GLY A 11 1.35 -14.89 2.87
C GLY A 11 2.88 -14.98 2.86
N ALA A 12 3.45 -15.37 1.74
CA ALA A 12 4.89 -15.51 1.57
C ALA A 12 5.31 -15.33 0.12
N GLY A 13 6.60 -15.04 -0.09
CA GLY A 13 7.24 -15.02 -1.39
C GLY A 13 7.95 -16.36 -1.64
N TYR A 14 7.56 -17.08 -2.69
CA TYR A 14 8.18 -18.33 -3.09
C TYR A 14 8.95 -18.17 -4.38
N ARG A 15 10.24 -18.55 -4.39
CA ARG A 15 11.02 -18.61 -5.60
C ARG A 15 10.94 -20.02 -6.20
N LEU A 16 10.20 -20.16 -7.29
CA LEU A 16 10.10 -21.41 -8.04
C LEU A 16 11.22 -21.48 -9.08
N THR A 17 12.08 -22.49 -9.00
CA THR A 17 13.16 -22.71 -9.98
C THR A 17 12.90 -24.00 -10.75
N VAL A 18 12.78 -23.88 -12.06
CA VAL A 18 12.67 -25.05 -12.95
C VAL A 18 14.07 -25.61 -13.18
N LYS A 19 14.38 -26.74 -12.56
CA LYS A 19 15.69 -27.43 -12.70
C LYS A 19 15.78 -28.29 -13.95
N GLY A 20 14.63 -28.70 -14.51
CA GLY A 20 14.57 -29.47 -15.76
C GLY A 20 13.13 -29.66 -16.20
N ALA A 21 12.96 -29.80 -17.50
CA ALA A 21 11.69 -30.15 -18.11
C ALA A 21 11.91 -31.30 -19.11
N ARG A 22 10.87 -32.10 -19.29
CA ARG A 22 10.84 -33.12 -20.34
C ARG A 22 9.66 -32.85 -21.25
N VAL A 23 9.90 -32.93 -22.56
CA VAL A 23 8.84 -32.89 -23.56
C VAL A 23 8.66 -34.28 -24.08
N SER A 24 7.49 -34.84 -23.98
CA SER A 24 7.10 -36.11 -24.55
C SER A 24 6.14 -35.91 -25.72
N ASP A 25 6.17 -36.85 -26.67
CA ASP A 25 5.18 -36.91 -27.74
C ASP A 25 3.80 -37.29 -27.19
N TYR A 26 2.77 -37.09 -28.01
CA TYR A 26 1.38 -37.35 -27.62
C TYR A 26 1.13 -38.81 -27.22
N LEU A 27 1.90 -39.76 -27.77
CA LEU A 27 1.79 -41.18 -27.48
C LEU A 27 2.71 -41.64 -26.34
N GLY A 28 3.54 -40.76 -25.80
CA GLY A 28 4.46 -41.06 -24.70
C GLY A 28 5.64 -41.97 -25.12
N LEU A 29 5.83 -42.19 -26.40
CA LEU A 29 6.87 -43.09 -26.92
C LEU A 29 8.30 -42.47 -26.90
N PHE A 30 8.36 -41.14 -27.00
CA PHE A 30 9.60 -40.39 -26.97
C PHE A 30 9.55 -39.29 -25.94
N SER A 31 10.62 -39.18 -25.14
CA SER A 31 10.76 -38.14 -24.14
C SER A 31 12.15 -37.52 -24.21
N LEU A 32 12.22 -36.23 -24.52
CA LEU A 32 13.45 -35.48 -24.63
C LEU A 32 13.62 -34.53 -23.47
N PRO A 33 14.79 -34.49 -22.81
CA PRO A 33 15.07 -33.54 -21.77
C PRO A 33 15.29 -32.15 -22.38
N VAL A 34 14.57 -31.16 -21.90
CA VAL A 34 14.72 -29.75 -22.30
C VAL A 34 15.51 -29.02 -21.22
N ARG A 35 16.67 -28.51 -21.57
CA ARG A 35 17.53 -27.71 -20.68
C ARG A 35 17.04 -26.25 -20.65
N ARG A 36 15.87 -26.01 -20.15
CA ARG A 36 15.44 -24.63 -19.78
C ARG A 36 15.59 -24.46 -18.30
N LYS A 37 16.37 -23.46 -17.91
CA LYS A 37 16.42 -22.95 -16.53
C LYS A 37 15.55 -21.68 -16.51
N GLY A 38 14.61 -21.62 -15.61
CA GLY A 38 13.79 -20.45 -15.39
C GLY A 38 13.51 -20.32 -13.90
N SER A 39 13.46 -19.11 -13.39
CA SER A 39 12.98 -18.83 -12.04
C SER A 39 11.76 -17.93 -12.13
N MET A 40 10.77 -18.19 -11.29
CA MET A 40 9.56 -17.39 -11.15
C MET A 40 9.36 -17.10 -9.67
N LEU A 41 9.01 -15.88 -9.35
CA LEU A 41 8.61 -15.48 -8.00
C LEU A 41 7.08 -15.59 -7.91
N LEU A 42 6.60 -16.42 -6.99
CA LEU A 42 5.20 -16.53 -6.63
C LEU A 42 4.98 -15.79 -5.33
N LEU A 43 4.16 -14.74 -5.34
CA LEU A 43 3.77 -14.01 -4.15
C LEU A 43 2.38 -14.45 -3.73
N VAL A 44 2.26 -14.94 -2.50
CA VAL A 44 0.98 -15.24 -1.85
C VAL A 44 0.69 -14.09 -0.91
N ARG A 45 -0.35 -13.32 -1.20
CA ARG A 45 -0.75 -12.20 -0.37
C ARG A 45 -1.41 -12.69 0.91
N PRO A 46 -1.18 -12.00 2.04
CA PRO A 46 -1.83 -12.33 3.30
C PRO A 46 -3.34 -12.06 3.22
N THR A 47 -4.09 -12.78 4.02
CA THR A 47 -5.51 -12.49 4.24
C THR A 47 -5.65 -11.35 5.24
N GLU A 48 -6.65 -10.48 5.03
CA GLU A 48 -6.94 -9.40 5.98
C GLU A 48 -7.23 -9.97 7.38
N GLN A 49 -6.51 -9.47 8.37
CA GLN A 49 -6.68 -9.86 9.76
C GLN A 49 -7.02 -8.62 10.61
N PRO A 50 -8.17 -8.60 11.30
CA PRO A 50 -8.52 -7.48 12.15
C PRO A 50 -7.53 -7.34 13.31
N VAL A 51 -7.22 -6.10 13.65
CA VAL A 51 -6.42 -5.78 14.84
C VAL A 51 -7.34 -5.83 16.06
N GLU A 52 -6.89 -6.46 17.16
CA GLU A 52 -7.71 -6.61 18.39
C GLU A 52 -8.06 -5.27 19.03
N ASP A 53 -7.17 -4.28 18.93
CA ASP A 53 -7.38 -2.93 19.47
C ASP A 53 -7.09 -1.90 18.36
N PRO A 54 -8.07 -1.64 17.47
CA PRO A 54 -7.87 -0.67 16.41
C PRO A 54 -7.73 0.74 17.00
N PRO A 55 -6.82 1.58 16.48
CA PRO A 55 -6.68 2.94 16.96
C PRO A 55 -8.00 3.70 16.78
N GLU A 56 -8.42 4.42 17.82
CA GLU A 56 -9.58 5.30 17.74
C GLU A 56 -9.31 6.38 16.69
N LEU A 57 -9.95 6.25 15.54
CA LEU A 57 -9.88 7.26 14.51
C LEU A 57 -10.72 8.46 14.97
N PRO A 58 -10.17 9.68 14.96
CA PRO A 58 -10.97 10.87 15.22
C PRO A 58 -12.14 10.88 14.23
N ARG A 59 -13.37 10.93 14.75
CA ARG A 59 -14.60 10.93 13.93
C ARG A 59 -14.68 12.13 12.98
N ASP A 60 -13.97 13.20 13.31
CA ASP A 60 -13.68 14.33 12.46
C ASP A 60 -12.20 14.23 12.02
N CYS A 61 -11.90 13.37 11.06
CA CYS A 61 -10.71 13.60 10.25
C CYS A 61 -10.96 14.91 9.50
N CYS A 62 -10.86 16.02 10.25
CA CYS A 62 -11.07 17.36 9.74
C CYS A 62 -10.12 17.52 8.56
N VAL A 63 -10.71 17.63 7.38
CA VAL A 63 -9.94 18.03 6.20
C VAL A 63 -9.34 19.37 6.55
N SER A 64 -8.07 19.37 6.91
CA SER A 64 -7.33 20.62 7.07
C SER A 64 -7.21 21.26 5.68
N TRP A 65 -7.48 22.55 5.61
CA TRP A 65 -7.43 23.30 4.38
C TRP A 65 -6.16 24.15 4.36
N LYS A 66 -5.50 24.23 3.20
CA LYS A 66 -4.38 25.13 2.98
C LYS A 66 -4.66 26.05 1.81
N PRO A 67 -4.09 27.27 1.81
CA PRO A 67 -4.18 28.18 0.67
C PRO A 67 -3.65 27.50 -0.58
N SER A 68 -4.44 27.50 -1.66
CA SER A 68 -4.07 26.97 -2.96
C SER A 68 -3.70 28.08 -3.93
N ARG A 69 -2.77 27.77 -4.83
CA ARG A 69 -2.48 28.64 -5.97
C ARG A 69 -3.43 28.41 -7.14
N SER A 70 -4.25 27.36 -7.07
CA SER A 70 -5.21 27.03 -8.12
C SER A 70 -6.41 27.95 -8.06
N ARG A 71 -6.74 28.60 -9.18
CA ARG A 71 -7.94 29.44 -9.32
C ARG A 71 -9.22 28.62 -9.46
N PHE A 72 -9.10 27.31 -9.63
CA PHE A 72 -10.22 26.39 -9.86
C PHE A 72 -10.66 25.65 -8.59
N SER A 73 -10.16 26.07 -7.41
CA SER A 73 -10.63 25.51 -6.16
C SER A 73 -12.09 25.86 -5.93
N GLU A 74 -12.90 24.89 -5.55
CA GLU A 74 -14.32 25.09 -5.20
C GLU A 74 -14.49 25.75 -3.84
N ASN A 75 -13.55 25.51 -2.93
CA ASN A 75 -13.59 26.05 -1.58
C ASN A 75 -12.70 27.29 -1.48
N HIS A 76 -13.26 28.33 -0.84
CA HIS A 76 -12.58 29.61 -0.67
C HIS A 76 -12.75 30.07 0.77
N GLU A 77 -11.67 30.53 1.36
CA GLU A 77 -11.69 31.26 2.62
C GLU A 77 -11.80 32.77 2.34
N LEU A 78 -12.53 33.47 3.20
CA LEU A 78 -12.69 34.92 3.11
C LEU A 78 -11.72 35.58 4.10
N ARG A 79 -10.81 36.41 3.59
CA ARG A 79 -9.87 37.17 4.41
C ARG A 79 -9.80 38.65 4.02
N PRO A 80 -9.35 39.50 4.92
CA PRO A 80 -9.09 40.90 4.58
C PRO A 80 -8.07 41.02 3.45
N TYR A 81 -8.27 42.00 2.58
CA TYR A 81 -7.33 42.34 1.50
C TYR A 81 -5.96 42.78 2.09
N ARG A 82 -4.92 42.30 1.45
CA ARG A 82 -3.54 42.73 1.72
C ARG A 82 -2.93 43.37 0.49
N PRO A 83 -2.07 44.43 0.64
CA PRO A 83 -1.35 45.01 -0.50
C PRO A 83 -0.60 43.91 -1.28
N GLY A 84 -0.88 43.84 -2.58
CA GLY A 84 -0.34 42.80 -3.48
C GLY A 84 -1.35 41.72 -3.89
N ASP A 85 -2.51 41.65 -3.25
CA ASP A 85 -3.58 40.75 -3.68
C ASP A 85 -4.18 41.18 -5.01
N SER A 86 -4.54 40.22 -5.85
CA SER A 86 -5.18 40.51 -7.14
C SER A 86 -6.60 41.03 -6.94
N LEU A 87 -6.95 42.12 -7.59
CA LEU A 87 -8.31 42.68 -7.55
C LEU A 87 -9.38 41.70 -8.11
N ASN A 88 -8.99 40.75 -8.95
CA ASN A 88 -9.88 39.71 -9.46
C ASN A 88 -10.35 38.72 -8.39
N THR A 89 -9.65 38.63 -7.26
CA THR A 89 -10.00 37.75 -6.15
C THR A 89 -10.86 38.48 -5.11
N VAL A 90 -11.12 39.77 -5.26
CA VAL A 90 -11.93 40.55 -4.33
C VAL A 90 -13.40 40.12 -4.40
N HIS A 91 -13.98 39.83 -3.24
CA HIS A 91 -15.40 39.57 -3.10
C HIS A 91 -16.20 40.87 -3.00
N TRP A 92 -16.43 41.53 -4.13
CA TRP A 92 -17.04 42.86 -4.19
C TRP A 92 -18.34 42.97 -3.41
N LYS A 93 -19.27 42.01 -3.54
CA LYS A 93 -20.56 42.03 -2.85
C LYS A 93 -20.40 42.09 -1.32
N LEU A 94 -19.45 41.32 -0.77
CA LEU A 94 -19.19 41.33 0.67
C LEU A 94 -18.44 42.59 1.09
N SER A 95 -17.46 42.99 0.32
CA SER A 95 -16.67 44.19 0.58
C SER A 95 -17.53 45.47 0.67
N VAL A 96 -18.53 45.59 -0.19
CA VAL A 96 -19.48 46.73 -0.14
C VAL A 96 -20.37 46.62 1.13
N LYS A 97 -20.78 45.43 1.51
CA LYS A 97 -21.65 45.23 2.69
C LYS A 97 -20.90 45.47 4.00
N THR A 98 -19.63 45.10 4.06
CA THR A 98 -18.81 45.22 5.30
C THR A 98 -18.01 46.54 5.38
N GLY A 99 -17.94 47.30 4.30
CA GLY A 99 -17.11 48.49 4.23
C GLY A 99 -15.60 48.23 4.19
N ALA A 100 -15.17 46.97 4.11
CA ALA A 100 -13.77 46.56 4.06
C ALA A 100 -13.50 45.62 2.89
N LEU A 101 -12.37 45.81 2.18
CA LEU A 101 -12.01 44.93 1.09
C LEU A 101 -11.73 43.52 1.59
N THR A 102 -12.51 42.55 1.06
CA THR A 102 -12.43 41.13 1.41
C THR A 102 -12.05 40.34 0.16
N VAL A 103 -11.12 39.41 0.30
CA VAL A 103 -10.57 38.57 -0.78
C VAL A 103 -11.00 37.14 -0.58
N ARG A 104 -11.28 36.44 -1.67
CA ARG A 104 -11.49 34.99 -1.71
C ARG A 104 -10.13 34.32 -1.90
N GLU A 105 -9.67 33.59 -0.91
CA GLU A 105 -8.46 32.79 -0.99
C GLU A 105 -8.85 31.34 -1.29
N PRO A 106 -8.47 30.81 -2.45
CA PRO A 106 -8.79 29.44 -2.80
C PRO A 106 -8.10 28.48 -1.82
N GLN A 107 -8.82 27.45 -1.38
CA GLN A 107 -8.35 26.47 -0.42
C GLN A 107 -8.30 25.10 -1.08
N GLU A 108 -7.29 24.30 -0.76
CA GLU A 108 -7.22 22.89 -1.14
C GLU A 108 -7.12 22.02 0.10
N PRO A 109 -7.77 20.82 0.09
CA PRO A 109 -7.73 19.93 1.23
C PRO A 109 -6.34 19.39 1.44
N ILE A 110 -5.87 19.40 2.68
CA ILE A 110 -4.68 18.66 3.10
C ILE A 110 -5.17 17.28 3.53
N ARG A 111 -4.72 16.25 2.83
CA ARG A 111 -4.93 14.88 3.31
C ARG A 111 -4.01 14.64 4.51
N GLN A 112 -4.58 14.18 5.60
CA GLN A 112 -3.79 13.81 6.76
C GLN A 112 -3.10 12.48 6.48
N THR A 113 -1.87 12.35 6.97
CA THR A 113 -1.07 11.14 6.81
C THR A 113 -1.03 10.38 8.12
N ALA A 114 -1.41 9.11 8.10
CA ALA A 114 -1.28 8.19 9.22
C ALA A 114 0.04 7.42 9.09
N GLY A 115 0.87 7.46 10.13
CA GLY A 115 2.12 6.70 10.19
C GLY A 115 1.89 5.31 10.79
N ILE A 116 2.28 4.26 10.06
CA ILE A 116 2.28 2.88 10.54
C ILE A 116 3.72 2.39 10.58
N SER A 117 4.18 1.93 11.75
CA SER A 117 5.50 1.32 11.89
C SER A 117 5.35 -0.16 12.17
N LEU A 118 6.06 -1.00 11.43
CA LEU A 118 6.03 -2.45 11.56
C LEU A 118 7.43 -3.04 11.47
N THR A 119 7.58 -4.22 12.05
CA THR A 119 8.82 -5.00 11.99
C THR A 119 8.54 -6.35 11.36
N LEU A 120 9.35 -6.72 10.36
CA LEU A 120 9.24 -7.97 9.61
C LEU A 120 10.36 -8.93 10.00
N PHE A 121 10.57 -9.12 11.31
CA PHE A 121 11.53 -10.09 11.83
C PHE A 121 10.79 -11.32 12.36
N GLY A 122 11.31 -12.51 12.08
CA GLY A 122 10.78 -13.76 12.61
C GLY A 122 10.36 -14.78 11.56
N SER A 123 9.43 -15.66 11.93
CA SER A 123 8.93 -16.70 11.04
C SER A 123 7.94 -16.15 10.02
N ASP A 124 7.77 -16.89 8.91
CA ASP A 124 6.82 -16.55 7.84
C ASP A 124 5.39 -16.35 8.37
N ALA A 125 4.98 -17.10 9.38
CA ALA A 125 3.65 -16.96 10.00
C ALA A 125 3.48 -15.62 10.75
N VAL A 126 4.54 -15.11 11.37
CA VAL A 126 4.51 -13.80 12.04
C VAL A 126 4.45 -12.69 11.00
N ALA A 127 5.23 -12.81 9.94
CA ALA A 127 5.21 -11.86 8.83
C ALA A 127 3.83 -11.83 8.15
N ASP A 128 3.19 -12.97 7.95
CA ASP A 128 1.84 -13.08 7.41
C ASP A 128 0.79 -12.36 8.27
N ALA A 129 0.83 -12.61 9.59
CA ALA A 129 -0.09 -11.97 10.53
C ALA A 129 0.09 -10.43 10.53
N VAL A 130 1.34 -9.96 10.60
CA VAL A 130 1.65 -8.52 10.59
C VAL A 130 1.22 -7.86 9.29
N LEU A 131 1.48 -8.48 8.13
CA LEU A 131 1.05 -7.95 6.84
C LEU A 131 -0.46 -8.03 6.64
N GLY A 132 -1.14 -9.08 7.19
CA GLY A 132 -2.59 -9.18 7.22
C GLY A 132 -3.24 -8.06 8.04
N GLN A 133 -2.67 -7.74 9.20
CA GLN A 133 -3.10 -6.61 10.04
C GLN A 133 -2.83 -5.26 9.36
N LEU A 134 -1.68 -5.11 8.70
CA LEU A 134 -1.37 -3.92 7.91
C LEU A 134 -2.39 -3.72 6.79
N LEU A 135 -2.77 -4.79 6.10
CA LEU A 135 -3.75 -4.72 5.01
C LEU A 135 -5.11 -4.27 5.53
N TRP A 136 -5.59 -4.86 6.63
CA TRP A 136 -6.86 -4.49 7.25
C TRP A 136 -6.85 -3.05 7.76
N LEU A 137 -5.85 -2.68 8.57
CA LEU A 137 -5.72 -1.33 9.14
C LEU A 137 -5.53 -0.28 8.05
N GLY A 138 -4.70 -0.58 7.05
CA GLY A 138 -4.45 0.31 5.92
C GLY A 138 -5.72 0.59 5.13
N ASN A 139 -6.54 -0.43 4.86
CA ASN A 139 -7.84 -0.24 4.20
C ASN A 139 -8.78 0.61 5.04
N CYS A 140 -8.86 0.37 6.35
CA CYS A 140 -9.68 1.20 7.26
C CYS A 140 -9.26 2.68 7.25
N LEU A 141 -7.96 2.96 7.27
CA LEU A 141 -7.44 4.34 7.26
C LEU A 141 -7.68 5.03 5.91
N LEU A 142 -7.44 4.33 4.80
CA LEU A 142 -7.70 4.85 3.46
C LEU A 142 -9.18 5.15 3.22
N ASP A 143 -10.09 4.31 3.74
CA ASP A 143 -11.55 4.53 3.66
C ASP A 143 -12.00 5.77 4.44
N ASN A 144 -11.26 6.13 5.49
CA ASN A 144 -11.45 7.38 6.22
C ASN A 144 -10.75 8.58 5.56
N GLY A 145 -10.20 8.41 4.35
CA GLY A 145 -9.60 9.50 3.56
C GLY A 145 -8.19 9.91 4.00
N LEU A 146 -7.53 9.10 4.82
CA LEU A 146 -6.14 9.31 5.25
C LEU A 146 -5.16 8.76 4.21
N GLU A 147 -4.00 9.38 4.08
CA GLU A 147 -2.85 8.81 3.38
C GLU A 147 -1.99 8.03 4.37
N LEU A 148 -1.31 7.00 3.91
CA LEU A 148 -0.49 6.15 4.76
C LEU A 148 0.99 6.40 4.53
N GLU A 149 1.75 6.51 5.61
CA GLU A 149 3.19 6.40 5.63
C GLU A 149 3.57 5.11 6.36
N ILE A 150 4.05 4.12 5.63
CA ILE A 150 4.40 2.80 6.16
C ILE A 150 5.91 2.74 6.33
N ARG A 151 6.36 2.50 7.55
CA ARG A 151 7.76 2.30 7.92
C ARG A 151 7.96 0.83 8.29
N ALA A 152 8.60 0.09 7.43
CA ALA A 152 8.90 -1.32 7.67
C ALA A 152 10.39 -1.49 8.00
N ALA A 153 10.68 -2.10 9.14
CA ALA A 153 12.01 -2.53 9.50
C ALA A 153 12.15 -4.02 9.16
N ALA A 154 13.11 -4.34 8.30
CA ALA A 154 13.47 -5.70 7.90
C ALA A 154 14.99 -5.89 8.08
N ASP A 155 15.47 -7.12 7.91
CA ASP A 155 16.90 -7.44 8.04
C ASP A 155 17.79 -6.63 7.09
N CYS A 156 17.25 -6.23 5.94
CA CYS A 156 17.93 -5.40 4.95
C CYS A 156 17.91 -3.89 5.28
N GLY A 157 17.24 -3.47 6.36
CA GLY A 157 17.13 -2.08 6.79
C GLY A 157 15.70 -1.57 6.92
N THR A 158 15.56 -0.26 7.16
CA THR A 158 14.24 0.38 7.27
C THR A 158 13.82 0.98 5.94
N VAL A 159 12.62 0.64 5.50
CA VAL A 159 12.03 1.14 4.26
C VAL A 159 10.80 1.99 4.60
N VAL A 160 10.69 3.16 3.96
CA VAL A 160 9.53 4.03 4.08
C VAL A 160 8.78 4.04 2.76
N ARG A 161 7.48 3.86 2.81
CA ARG A 161 6.58 3.87 1.64
C ARG A 161 5.33 4.69 1.94
N HIS A 162 4.76 5.28 0.90
CA HIS A 162 3.52 6.07 1.00
C HIS A 162 2.43 5.44 0.14
N ALA A 163 1.23 5.32 0.71
CA ALA A 163 0.05 4.84 0.01
C ALA A 163 -1.09 5.84 0.15
N ALA A 164 -1.63 6.29 -0.99
CA ALA A 164 -2.81 7.14 -1.08
C ALA A 164 -4.02 6.38 -1.65
N SER A 165 -3.86 5.09 -1.97
CA SER A 165 -4.91 4.25 -2.52
C SER A 165 -4.70 2.78 -2.13
N ARG A 166 -5.79 1.98 -2.20
CA ARG A 166 -5.72 0.53 -1.96
C ARG A 166 -4.75 -0.19 -2.90
N GLU A 167 -4.67 0.25 -4.16
CA GLU A 167 -3.73 -0.32 -5.12
C GLU A 167 -2.27 -0.04 -4.74
N ALA A 168 -1.99 1.17 -4.23
CA ALA A 168 -0.66 1.52 -3.75
C ALA A 168 -0.30 0.69 -2.51
N LEU A 169 -1.26 0.47 -1.59
CA LEU A 169 -1.07 -0.38 -0.42
C LEU A 169 -0.75 -1.83 -0.82
N LEU A 170 -1.49 -2.40 -1.77
CA LEU A 170 -1.22 -3.76 -2.26
C LEU A 170 0.18 -3.89 -2.89
N LYS A 171 0.63 -2.90 -3.66
CA LYS A 171 1.99 -2.88 -4.21
C LYS A 171 3.05 -2.84 -3.11
N ILE A 172 2.81 -2.06 -2.05
CA ILE A 172 3.72 -2.02 -0.90
C ILE A 172 3.80 -3.38 -0.21
N ILE A 173 2.66 -4.06 -0.04
CA ILE A 173 2.64 -5.41 0.52
C ILE A 173 3.41 -6.40 -0.36
N ASP A 174 3.25 -6.33 -1.68
CA ASP A 174 4.01 -7.16 -2.62
C ASP A 174 5.52 -6.87 -2.51
N ASP A 175 5.94 -5.61 -2.41
CA ASP A 175 7.33 -5.22 -2.19
C ASP A 175 7.88 -5.78 -0.85
N LEU A 176 7.10 -5.68 0.22
CA LEU A 176 7.49 -6.18 1.54
C LEU A 176 7.60 -7.71 1.57
N LEU A 177 6.70 -8.42 0.88
CA LEU A 177 6.77 -9.88 0.69
C LEU A 177 8.03 -10.28 -0.10
N CYS A 178 8.42 -9.50 -1.11
CA CYS A 178 9.66 -9.73 -1.85
C CYS A 178 10.90 -9.56 -0.98
N MET A 179 10.87 -8.62 -0.02
CA MET A 179 11.98 -8.38 0.92
C MET A 179 12.07 -9.47 1.99
N ALA A 180 10.92 -9.98 2.43
CA ALA A 180 10.84 -11.05 3.43
C ALA A 180 11.06 -12.45 2.83
N ALA A 181 11.06 -12.59 1.48
CA ALA A 181 11.25 -13.87 0.82
C ALA A 181 12.68 -14.42 1.10
N PRO A 182 12.83 -15.56 1.75
CA PRO A 182 14.13 -16.12 2.03
C PRO A 182 14.86 -16.46 0.71
N GLU A 183 16.15 -16.18 0.64
CA GLU A 183 17.01 -16.63 -0.49
C GLU A 183 17.21 -18.15 -0.53
N SER A 184 16.60 -18.90 0.39
CA SER A 184 16.80 -20.33 0.54
C SER A 184 16.16 -21.13 -0.60
N ASP A 185 16.99 -21.83 -1.32
CA ASP A 185 16.73 -22.79 -2.42
C ASP A 185 16.07 -24.11 -1.93
N VAL A 186 15.44 -24.12 -0.76
CA VAL A 186 14.91 -25.35 -0.14
C VAL A 186 13.41 -25.42 -0.35
N LEU A 187 12.99 -26.20 -1.31
CA LEU A 187 11.66 -26.77 -1.36
C LEU A 187 11.49 -27.66 -0.12
N PRO A 188 10.41 -27.49 0.70
CA PRO A 188 10.08 -28.48 1.71
C PRO A 188 9.83 -29.82 1.00
N GLU A 189 10.49 -30.87 1.46
CA GLU A 189 10.26 -32.22 0.95
C GLU A 189 8.77 -32.61 1.15
N PRO A 190 8.11 -33.16 0.12
CA PRO A 190 6.74 -33.63 0.26
C PRO A 190 6.75 -34.91 1.12
N GLY A 191 6.47 -34.80 2.41
CA GLY A 191 6.38 -36.03 3.20
C GLY A 191 6.45 -35.96 4.71
N GLN A 192 6.14 -34.86 5.37
CA GLN A 192 5.96 -34.90 6.83
C GLN A 192 4.70 -34.11 7.25
N ALA A 193 3.55 -34.63 6.93
CA ALA A 193 2.33 -34.35 7.66
C ALA A 193 2.07 -35.54 8.58
N GLN A 194 2.34 -35.37 9.86
CA GLN A 194 1.78 -36.18 10.93
C GLN A 194 0.66 -35.41 11.62
#